data_4ee5f63b715ccbc51f5019672a84a28f
#
_entry.id   4ee5f63b715ccbc51f5019672a84a28f
#
_cell.length_a   1.000
_cell.length_b   1.000
_cell.length_c   1.000
_cell.angle_alpha   90.00
_cell.angle_beta   90.00
_cell.angle_gamma   90.00
#
_symmetry.space_group_name_H-M   'P 1'
#
loop_
_entity.id
_entity.type
_entity.pdbx_description
1 polymer ?
#
loop_
_entity_poly.entity_id
_entity_poly.type
_entity_poly.pdbx_seq_one_letter_code
_entity_poly.pdbx_strand_id
1 'polypeptide(L)'
;GPEQTTFPVITDEGATIEDGGRVSSVQKVYVQANISNQYGAFYAQVKYDVKWTDKNGVEHTEQKSTNAYYFKATSDTVFYEAIIPAQKAGSTVYWLIVVTNENGLSSVTEAQQYSVYAI
;
A
#
# COMPACT_ATOMS: atom_id res chain seq x y z
N GLY A 1 -13.58 -25.36 1.87
CA GLY A 1 -12.98 -25.77 3.14
C GLY A 1 -13.08 -24.69 4.19
N PRO A 2 -12.63 -24.95 5.42
CA PRO A 2 -12.73 -23.97 6.50
C PRO A 2 -11.96 -22.68 6.20
N GLU A 3 -10.88 -22.77 5.44
CA GLU A 3 -10.08 -21.60 5.03
C GLU A 3 -10.87 -20.62 4.18
N GLN A 4 -12.00 -21.05 3.57
CA GLN A 4 -12.81 -20.19 2.71
C GLN A 4 -13.58 -19.13 3.49
N THR A 5 -13.69 -19.27 4.80
CA THR A 5 -14.32 -18.27 5.67
C THR A 5 -13.31 -17.43 6.44
N THR A 6 -12.04 -17.66 6.17
CA THR A 6 -10.95 -16.99 6.89
C THR A 6 -10.45 -15.80 6.09
N PHE A 7 -10.26 -14.67 6.78
CA PHE A 7 -9.65 -13.49 6.19
C PHE A 7 -8.15 -13.69 6.00
N PRO A 8 -7.56 -13.08 4.99
CA PRO A 8 -6.10 -13.07 4.86
C PRO A 8 -5.46 -12.48 6.13
N VAL A 9 -4.27 -12.96 6.46
CA VAL A 9 -3.53 -12.49 7.64
C VAL A 9 -2.29 -11.75 7.17
N ILE A 10 -2.26 -10.43 7.40
CA ILE A 10 -1.10 -9.58 7.15
C ILE A 10 -0.28 -9.60 8.43
N THR A 11 0.91 -10.19 8.37
CA THR A 11 1.76 -10.37 9.55
C THR A 11 2.69 -9.20 9.76
N ASP A 12 2.99 -8.45 8.71
CA ASP A 12 3.84 -7.26 8.79
C ASP A 12 3.64 -6.41 7.55
N GLU A 13 3.88 -5.11 7.66
CA GLU A 13 3.90 -4.18 6.55
C GLU A 13 4.94 -3.10 6.79
N GLY A 14 5.36 -2.45 5.71
CA GLY A 14 6.31 -1.35 5.80
C GLY A 14 6.48 -0.65 4.47
N ALA A 15 7.23 0.43 4.50
CA ALA A 15 7.56 1.18 3.30
C ALA A 15 8.98 1.75 3.42
N THR A 16 9.52 2.22 2.30
CA THR A 16 10.84 2.88 2.28
C THR A 16 10.82 4.26 2.93
N ILE A 17 9.65 4.75 3.31
CA ILE A 17 9.49 5.96 4.09
C ILE A 17 8.62 5.65 5.32
N GLU A 18 8.99 6.18 6.46
CA GLU A 18 8.21 6.03 7.69
C GLU A 18 6.90 6.83 7.64
N ASP A 19 5.94 6.43 8.45
CA ASP A 19 4.68 7.16 8.60
C ASP A 19 4.96 8.59 9.09
N GLY A 20 4.42 9.57 8.35
CA GLY A 20 4.68 10.98 8.62
C GLY A 20 5.96 11.52 8.00
N GLY A 21 6.71 10.69 7.25
CA GLY A 21 7.95 11.08 6.62
C GLY A 21 7.77 11.95 5.37
N ARG A 22 8.90 12.26 4.73
CA ARG A 22 8.95 13.15 3.56
C ARG A 22 9.81 12.52 2.48
N VAL A 23 9.34 12.60 1.23
CA VAL A 23 10.07 12.14 0.05
C VAL A 23 10.12 13.25 -0.99
N SER A 24 11.09 13.18 -1.88
CA SER A 24 11.18 14.16 -2.97
C SER A 24 10.18 13.84 -4.09
N SER A 25 9.92 14.83 -4.93
CA SER A 25 8.98 14.70 -6.06
C SER A 25 9.45 13.77 -7.18
N VAL A 26 10.68 13.26 -7.11
CA VAL A 26 11.20 12.29 -8.08
C VAL A 26 11.38 10.90 -7.48
N GLN A 27 11.01 10.72 -6.24
CA GLN A 27 11.26 9.49 -5.49
C GLN A 27 10.05 8.59 -5.47
N LYS A 28 10.24 7.34 -5.88
CA LYS A 28 9.25 6.27 -5.71
C LYS A 28 9.26 5.80 -4.27
N VAL A 29 8.14 5.28 -3.80
CA VAL A 29 8.04 4.64 -2.50
C VAL A 29 7.72 3.16 -2.70
N TYR A 30 8.53 2.29 -2.11
CA TYR A 30 8.31 0.85 -2.15
C TYR A 30 7.58 0.45 -0.87
N VAL A 31 6.47 -0.26 -1.04
CA VAL A 31 5.64 -0.75 0.06
C VAL A 31 5.74 -2.27 0.10
N GLN A 32 5.94 -2.84 1.29
CA GLN A 32 6.04 -4.28 1.48
C GLN A 32 4.91 -4.78 2.35
N ALA A 33 4.41 -5.97 2.03
CA ALA A 33 3.43 -6.69 2.82
C ALA A 33 3.86 -8.13 2.98
N ASN A 34 3.87 -8.61 4.22
CA ASN A 34 4.14 -10.00 4.56
C ASN A 34 2.80 -10.65 4.92
N ILE A 35 2.45 -11.72 4.24
CA ILE A 35 1.14 -12.33 4.34
C ILE A 35 1.31 -13.80 4.63
N SER A 36 0.55 -14.30 5.63
CA SER A 36 0.53 -15.72 5.93
C SER A 36 -0.02 -16.50 4.73
N ASN A 37 0.66 -17.57 4.35
CA ASN A 37 0.24 -18.39 3.21
C ASN A 37 -0.63 -19.58 3.60
N GLN A 38 -1.17 -19.60 4.84
CA GLN A 38 -1.92 -20.74 5.36
C GLN A 38 -3.31 -20.92 4.72
N TYR A 39 -3.89 -19.89 4.14
CA TYR A 39 -5.30 -19.83 3.82
C TYR A 39 -5.59 -19.60 2.33
N GLY A 40 -4.86 -20.30 1.47
CA GLY A 40 -5.14 -20.30 0.04
C GLY A 40 -4.55 -19.12 -0.72
N ALA A 41 -5.00 -18.97 -1.95
CA ALA A 41 -4.49 -17.93 -2.85
C ALA A 41 -5.09 -16.57 -2.53
N PHE A 42 -4.31 -15.51 -2.78
CA PHE A 42 -4.73 -14.15 -2.54
C PHE A 42 -3.97 -13.20 -3.47
N TYR A 43 -4.44 -11.97 -3.53
CA TYR A 43 -3.71 -10.89 -4.17
C TYR A 43 -3.69 -9.68 -3.25
N ALA A 44 -2.68 -8.81 -3.45
CA ALA A 44 -2.50 -7.63 -2.63
C ALA A 44 -2.41 -6.39 -3.50
N GLN A 45 -2.95 -5.29 -2.97
CA GLN A 45 -2.92 -3.98 -3.60
C GLN A 45 -2.55 -2.94 -2.55
N VAL A 46 -1.92 -1.86 -3.02
CA VAL A 46 -1.82 -0.63 -2.23
C VAL A 46 -2.82 0.34 -2.81
N LYS A 47 -3.74 0.79 -1.96
CA LYS A 47 -4.67 1.88 -2.31
C LYS A 47 -4.14 3.15 -1.68
N TYR A 48 -4.11 4.22 -2.45
CA TYR A 48 -3.57 5.47 -1.95
C TYR A 48 -4.31 6.68 -2.51
N ASP A 49 -4.44 7.69 -1.64
CA ASP A 49 -5.02 8.97 -1.99
C ASP A 49 -3.91 9.99 -2.08
N VAL A 50 -3.88 10.77 -3.15
CA VAL A 50 -2.95 11.88 -3.32
C VAL A 50 -3.75 13.17 -3.15
N LYS A 51 -3.38 13.96 -2.14
CA LYS A 51 -4.07 15.21 -1.81
C LYS A 51 -3.13 16.38 -1.99
N TRP A 52 -3.64 17.44 -2.64
CA TRP A 52 -2.89 18.69 -2.80
C TRP A 52 -3.85 19.86 -2.88
N THR A 53 -3.30 21.04 -2.60
CA THR A 53 -4.04 22.31 -2.73
C THR A 53 -3.47 23.07 -3.91
N ASP A 54 -4.31 23.53 -4.81
CA ASP A 54 -3.87 24.29 -5.97
C ASP A 54 -3.57 25.76 -5.61
N LYS A 55 -3.11 26.52 -6.60
CA LYS A 55 -2.74 27.94 -6.40
C LYS A 55 -3.92 28.82 -5.98
N ASN A 56 -5.15 28.36 -6.21
CA ASN A 56 -6.37 29.07 -5.84
C ASN A 56 -6.90 28.64 -4.47
N GLY A 57 -6.17 27.78 -3.75
CA GLY A 57 -6.59 27.28 -2.45
C GLY A 57 -7.59 26.14 -2.51
N VAL A 58 -7.85 25.57 -3.69
CA VAL A 58 -8.80 24.47 -3.85
C VAL A 58 -8.09 23.15 -3.59
N GLU A 59 -8.66 22.34 -2.71
CA GLU A 59 -8.15 21.00 -2.42
C GLU A 59 -8.57 20.01 -3.49
N HIS A 60 -7.63 19.15 -3.85
CA HIS A 60 -7.84 18.05 -4.80
C HIS A 60 -7.46 16.73 -4.13
N THR A 61 -8.20 15.67 -4.45
CA THR A 61 -7.89 14.31 -4.02
C THR A 61 -8.02 13.39 -5.22
N GLU A 62 -6.97 12.61 -5.48
CA GLU A 62 -7.01 11.54 -6.47
C GLU A 62 -6.90 10.20 -5.75
N GLN A 63 -7.85 9.31 -6.03
CA GLN A 63 -7.85 7.95 -5.52
C GLN A 63 -7.14 7.06 -6.53
N LYS A 64 -6.12 6.35 -6.08
CA LYS A 64 -5.28 5.52 -6.93
C LYS A 64 -5.04 4.16 -6.29
N SER A 65 -4.58 3.23 -7.10
CA SER A 65 -4.15 1.92 -6.60
C SER A 65 -3.00 1.39 -7.44
N THR A 66 -2.21 0.51 -6.84
CA THR A 66 -1.17 -0.22 -7.55
C THR A 66 -1.18 -1.66 -7.04
N ASN A 67 -0.98 -2.61 -7.94
CA ASN A 67 -0.92 -4.01 -7.56
C ASN A 67 0.42 -4.32 -6.92
N ALA A 68 0.38 -5.13 -5.88
CA ALA A 68 1.59 -5.69 -5.31
C ALA A 68 1.98 -6.95 -6.09
N TYR A 69 3.26 -7.16 -6.22
CA TYR A 69 3.82 -8.32 -6.91
C TYR A 69 4.54 -9.22 -5.91
N TYR A 70 4.59 -10.50 -6.25
CA TYR A 70 5.32 -11.50 -5.48
C TYR A 70 6.81 -11.15 -5.47
N PHE A 71 7.39 -11.14 -4.28
CA PHE A 71 8.80 -10.86 -4.11
C PHE A 71 9.56 -12.13 -3.73
N LYS A 72 9.12 -12.83 -2.69
CA LYS A 72 9.69 -14.12 -2.25
C LYS A 72 8.70 -14.79 -1.30
N ALA A 73 8.99 -16.05 -0.95
CA ALA A 73 8.21 -16.76 0.05
C ALA A 73 9.12 -17.61 0.92
N THR A 74 8.70 -17.81 2.15
CA THR A 74 9.22 -18.84 3.05
C THR A 74 8.16 -19.93 3.18
N SER A 75 8.34 -20.86 4.13
CA SER A 75 7.37 -21.96 4.30
C SER A 75 5.98 -21.46 4.76
N ASP A 76 5.91 -20.32 5.44
CA ASP A 76 4.67 -19.84 6.05
C ASP A 76 4.29 -18.42 5.66
N THR A 77 5.13 -17.69 4.94
CA THR A 77 4.93 -16.27 4.63
C THR A 77 5.22 -16.00 3.16
N VAL A 78 4.37 -15.19 2.55
CA VAL A 78 4.60 -14.66 1.20
C VAL A 78 4.87 -13.16 1.34
N PHE A 79 5.93 -12.71 0.67
CA PHE A 79 6.36 -11.30 0.69
C PHE A 79 5.95 -10.66 -0.62
N TYR A 80 5.16 -9.60 -0.52
CA TYR A 80 4.72 -8.80 -1.66
C TYR A 80 5.33 -7.41 -1.59
N GLU A 81 5.54 -6.82 -2.75
CA GLU A 81 6.04 -5.46 -2.88
C GLU A 81 5.19 -4.70 -3.88
N ALA A 82 4.93 -3.44 -3.60
CA ALA A 82 4.23 -2.54 -4.51
C ALA A 82 5.01 -1.23 -4.62
N ILE A 83 4.85 -0.54 -5.74
CA ILE A 83 5.53 0.72 -5.99
C ILE A 83 4.49 1.82 -6.11
N ILE A 84 4.57 2.82 -5.23
CA ILE A 84 3.84 4.06 -5.40
C ILE A 84 4.73 4.98 -6.23
N PRO A 85 4.30 5.39 -7.44
CA PRO A 85 5.11 6.26 -8.28
C PRO A 85 5.42 7.59 -7.61
N ALA A 86 6.43 8.29 -8.12
CA ALA A 86 6.73 9.65 -7.71
C ALA A 86 5.50 10.55 -7.88
N GLN A 87 5.24 11.41 -6.90
CA GLN A 87 4.10 12.32 -6.90
C GLN A 87 4.59 13.76 -6.94
N LYS A 88 3.69 14.68 -7.29
CA LYS A 88 4.07 16.08 -7.41
C LYS A 88 4.38 16.70 -6.05
N ALA A 89 5.30 17.66 -6.06
CA ALA A 89 5.66 18.42 -4.87
C ALA A 89 4.43 19.13 -4.28
N GLY A 90 4.35 19.16 -2.96
CA GLY A 90 3.24 19.74 -2.25
C GLY A 90 2.09 18.78 -1.98
N SER A 91 2.17 17.54 -2.48
CA SER A 91 1.15 16.54 -2.18
C SER A 91 1.40 15.85 -0.84
N THR A 92 0.33 15.30 -0.29
CA THR A 92 0.39 14.32 0.81
C THR A 92 -0.24 13.04 0.29
N VAL A 93 0.44 11.92 0.54
CA VAL A 93 -0.03 10.60 0.11
C VAL A 93 -0.47 9.83 1.35
N TYR A 94 -1.69 9.29 1.29
CA TYR A 94 -2.26 8.41 2.33
C TYR A 94 -2.39 7.04 1.71
N TRP A 95 -1.76 6.02 2.28
CA TRP A 95 -1.77 4.68 1.69
C TRP A 95 -2.13 3.61 2.70
N LEU A 96 -2.68 2.53 2.19
CA LEU A 96 -2.94 1.32 2.96
C LEU A 96 -2.82 0.10 2.04
N ILE A 97 -2.67 -1.06 2.65
CA ILE A 97 -2.59 -2.33 1.92
C ILE A 97 -3.92 -3.06 2.06
N VAL A 98 -4.42 -3.59 0.96
CA VAL A 98 -5.60 -4.44 0.92
C VAL A 98 -5.19 -5.80 0.37
N VAL A 99 -5.45 -6.85 1.12
CA VAL A 99 -5.20 -8.23 0.69
C VAL A 99 -6.53 -8.92 0.56
N THR A 100 -6.79 -9.52 -0.59
CA THR A 100 -8.06 -10.19 -0.87
C THR A 100 -7.79 -11.64 -1.26
N ASN A 101 -8.52 -12.58 -0.65
CA ASN A 101 -8.39 -13.98 -1.00
C ASN A 101 -9.36 -14.35 -2.13
N GLU A 102 -9.28 -15.60 -2.58
CA GLU A 102 -10.09 -16.09 -3.71
C GLU A 102 -11.60 -16.12 -3.44
N ASN A 103 -12.00 -15.98 -2.18
CA ASN A 103 -13.41 -15.93 -1.79
C ASN A 103 -13.94 -14.51 -1.63
N GLY A 104 -13.13 -13.52 -1.94
CA GLY A 104 -13.50 -12.11 -1.86
C GLY A 104 -13.40 -11.50 -0.48
N LEU A 105 -12.84 -12.21 0.50
CA LEU A 105 -12.60 -11.65 1.84
C LEU A 105 -11.34 -10.83 1.84
N SER A 106 -11.39 -9.65 2.45
CA SER A 106 -10.26 -8.72 2.47
C SER A 106 -9.83 -8.36 3.88
N SER A 107 -8.53 -8.17 4.03
CA SER A 107 -7.92 -7.57 5.20
C SER A 107 -7.23 -6.29 4.79
N VAL A 108 -7.26 -5.29 5.66
CA VAL A 108 -6.79 -3.94 5.36
C VAL A 108 -5.90 -3.46 6.50
N THR A 109 -4.78 -2.83 6.18
CA THR A 109 -3.91 -2.19 7.18
C THR A 109 -4.44 -0.80 7.53
N GLU A 110 -3.94 -0.23 8.62
CA GLU A 110 -4.18 1.17 8.93
C GLU A 110 -3.52 2.06 7.89
N ALA A 111 -4.10 3.22 7.62
CA ALA A 111 -3.54 4.17 6.69
C ALA A 111 -2.29 4.82 7.28
N GLN A 112 -1.28 4.97 6.43
CA GLN A 112 -0.06 5.71 6.72
C GLN A 112 0.05 6.86 5.73
N GLN A 113 0.94 7.82 6.00
CA GLN A 113 1.07 8.99 5.15
C GLN A 113 2.50 9.45 5.00
N TYR A 114 2.75 10.17 3.92
CA TYR A 114 4.01 10.90 3.74
C TYR A 114 3.75 12.15 2.89
N SER A 115 4.63 13.12 3.04
CA SER A 115 4.58 14.37 2.27
C SER A 115 5.61 14.35 1.15
N VAL A 116 5.36 15.14 0.10
CA VAL A 116 6.24 15.22 -1.07
C VAL A 116 6.77 16.64 -1.17
N TYR A 117 8.11 16.78 -1.22
CA TYR A 117 8.76 18.08 -1.36
C TYR A 117 9.41 18.24 -2.74
N ALA A 118 9.56 19.48 -3.16
CA ALA A 118 10.26 19.82 -4.41
C ALA A 118 11.76 19.64 -4.26
N ILE A 119 12.36 19.14 -5.32
CA ILE A 119 13.83 19.12 -5.41
C ILE A 119 14.35 20.50 -5.75
#